data_0350f47f29123e33bc878018baa9bd7b
#
_entry.id   0350f47f29123e33bc878018baa9bd7b
#
_cell.length_a   1.000
_cell.length_b   1.000
_cell.length_c   1.000
_cell.angle_alpha   90.00
_cell.angle_beta   90.00
_cell.angle_gamma   90.00
#
_symmetry.space_group_name_H-M   'P 1'
#
loop_
_entity.id
_entity.type
_entity.pdbx_description
1 polymer ?
#
loop_
_entity_poly.entity_id
_entity_poly.type
_entity_poly.pdbx_seq_one_letter_code
_entity_poly.pdbx_strand_id
1 'polypeptide(L)'
;NLLDSSRMSKYKGEFSFDQYGRKIPKHAHGTANLDSYTSSTSVIVRAVLDLFSRIVDENLLVRRINMSANHVISEKEAKQDRYEQLNLFDMIAEKEDAVDQEQLKKEKDIQKAILDIKKKFGKNAILKGMSLQEGATAIDRNNQIGGHKA
;
A
#
# COMPACT_ATOMS: atom_id res chain seq x y z
N ASN A 1 8.80 25.34 -5.45
CA ASN A 1 10.23 25.16 -5.18
C ASN A 1 10.48 23.99 -4.27
N LEU A 2 10.51 22.80 -4.82
CA LEU A 2 10.41 21.60 -3.99
C LEU A 2 11.54 20.61 -4.26
N LEU A 3 12.48 21.00 -5.08
CA LEU A 3 13.68 20.24 -5.31
C LEU A 3 14.84 21.14 -4.92
N ASP A 4 15.48 20.76 -3.83
CA ASP A 4 16.77 21.32 -3.51
C ASP A 4 17.65 21.15 -4.75
N SER A 5 18.19 22.26 -5.27
CA SER A 5 19.01 22.25 -6.48
C SER A 5 20.20 21.29 -6.35
N SER A 6 20.68 21.07 -5.13
CA SER A 6 21.73 20.11 -4.80
C SER A 6 21.30 18.64 -5.03
N ARG A 7 20.03 18.30 -4.84
CA ARG A 7 19.49 16.96 -5.11
C ARG A 7 19.20 16.73 -6.58
N MET A 8 18.72 17.78 -7.28
CA MET A 8 18.52 17.73 -8.72
C MET A 8 19.80 17.46 -9.50
N SER A 9 20.94 17.98 -9.05
CA SER A 9 22.25 17.73 -9.68
C SER A 9 22.73 16.28 -9.54
N LYS A 10 22.26 15.55 -8.53
CA LYS A 10 22.59 14.14 -8.29
C LYS A 10 21.65 13.18 -9.02
N TYR A 11 20.47 13.66 -9.45
CA TYR A 11 19.51 12.82 -10.16
C TYR A 11 19.99 12.53 -11.58
N LYS A 12 20.13 11.26 -11.91
CA LYS A 12 20.59 10.76 -13.22
C LYS A 12 19.47 10.21 -14.11
N GLY A 13 18.23 10.22 -13.62
CA GLY A 13 17.08 9.71 -14.35
C GLY A 13 16.55 10.67 -15.40
N GLU A 14 15.45 10.29 -16.05
CA GLU A 14 14.80 11.06 -17.08
C GLU A 14 14.04 12.24 -16.49
N PHE A 15 13.97 13.32 -17.27
CA PHE A 15 13.20 14.52 -16.94
C PHE A 15 11.99 14.65 -17.87
N SER A 16 10.93 15.25 -17.33
CA SER A 16 9.75 15.70 -18.08
C SER A 16 9.50 17.19 -17.81
N PHE A 17 8.56 17.77 -18.53
CA PHE A 17 8.12 19.14 -18.28
C PHE A 17 6.71 19.12 -17.69
N ASP A 18 6.48 19.92 -16.67
CA ASP A 18 5.14 20.10 -16.12
C ASP A 18 4.31 21.07 -16.99
N GLN A 19 3.03 21.26 -16.64
CA GLN A 19 2.12 22.17 -17.38
C GLN A 19 2.57 23.65 -17.39
N TYR A 20 3.55 24.00 -16.57
CA TYR A 20 4.13 25.36 -16.51
C TYR A 20 5.49 25.43 -17.22
N GLY A 21 5.90 24.39 -17.96
CA GLY A 21 7.18 24.32 -18.65
C GLY A 21 8.39 24.11 -17.73
N ARG A 22 8.21 23.74 -16.46
CA ARG A 22 9.33 23.52 -15.53
C ARG A 22 9.84 22.10 -15.69
N LYS A 23 11.16 21.96 -15.76
CA LYS A 23 11.84 20.68 -15.82
C LYS A 23 11.69 19.96 -14.47
N ILE A 24 11.06 18.80 -14.48
CA ILE A 24 10.83 17.97 -13.29
C ILE A 24 11.31 16.55 -13.55
N PRO A 25 11.77 15.80 -12.52
CA PRO A 25 12.02 14.38 -12.67
C PRO A 25 10.78 13.64 -13.16
N LYS A 26 10.97 12.71 -14.07
CA LYS A 26 9.88 11.85 -14.56
C LYS A 26 9.27 11.08 -13.40
N HIS A 27 7.95 10.97 -13.38
CA HIS A 27 7.25 10.21 -12.34
C HIS A 27 7.67 8.75 -12.36
N ALA A 28 8.10 8.24 -11.21
CA ALA A 28 8.33 6.82 -11.03
C ALA A 28 6.98 6.07 -11.06
N HIS A 29 6.90 5.00 -11.82
CA HIS A 29 5.73 4.12 -11.86
C HIS A 29 6.19 2.67 -12.07
N GLY A 30 5.39 1.75 -11.60
CA GLY A 30 5.65 0.33 -11.77
C GLY A 30 4.47 -0.51 -11.30
N THR A 31 4.54 -1.80 -11.54
CA THR A 31 3.54 -2.78 -11.15
C THR A 31 4.21 -3.88 -10.34
N ALA A 32 3.57 -4.31 -9.27
CA ALA A 32 3.90 -5.51 -8.53
C ALA A 32 2.73 -6.48 -8.64
N ASN A 33 3.03 -7.73 -8.98
CA ASN A 33 2.06 -8.81 -8.96
C ASN A 33 2.14 -9.50 -7.60
N LEU A 34 1.00 -9.95 -7.12
CA LEU A 34 0.90 -10.82 -5.95
C LEU A 34 0.69 -12.25 -6.45
N ASP A 35 1.30 -13.21 -5.78
CA ASP A 35 1.26 -14.63 -6.17
C ASP A 35 -0.14 -15.23 -5.96
N SER A 36 -0.94 -14.64 -5.08
CA SER A 36 -2.30 -15.08 -4.80
C SER A 36 -3.20 -13.90 -4.39
N TYR A 37 -4.51 -14.10 -4.47
CA TYR A 37 -5.47 -13.15 -3.94
C TYR A 37 -5.35 -13.03 -2.42
N THR A 38 -5.15 -11.82 -1.94
CA THR A 38 -4.98 -11.55 -0.51
C THR A 38 -5.63 -10.25 -0.08
N SER A 39 -6.14 -10.21 1.14
CA SER A 39 -6.54 -8.98 1.84
C SER A 39 -5.54 -8.59 2.95
N SER A 40 -4.43 -9.32 3.08
CA SER A 40 -3.41 -9.03 4.08
C SER A 40 -2.70 -7.72 3.79
N THR A 41 -2.77 -6.78 4.75
CA THR A 41 -2.08 -5.50 4.66
C THR A 41 -0.56 -5.71 4.66
N SER A 42 -0.05 -6.67 5.41
CA SER A 42 1.38 -6.95 5.52
C SER A 42 1.96 -7.42 4.19
N VAL A 43 1.27 -8.33 3.49
CA VAL A 43 1.68 -8.83 2.16
C VAL A 43 1.66 -7.70 1.12
N ILE A 44 0.55 -6.95 1.09
CA ILE A 44 0.41 -5.83 0.13
C ILE A 44 1.47 -4.76 0.38
N VAL A 45 1.71 -4.37 1.64
CA VAL A 45 2.72 -3.35 1.99
C VAL A 45 4.12 -3.84 1.62
N ARG A 46 4.47 -5.10 1.86
CA ARG A 46 5.76 -5.67 1.47
C ARG A 46 5.97 -5.56 -0.04
N ALA A 47 5.01 -6.01 -0.83
CA ALA A 47 5.09 -5.93 -2.30
C ALA A 47 5.23 -4.47 -2.80
N VAL A 48 4.53 -3.53 -2.16
CA VAL A 48 4.63 -2.10 -2.51
C VAL A 48 6.00 -1.52 -2.10
N LEU A 49 6.55 -1.90 -0.95
CA LEU A 49 7.88 -1.45 -0.52
C LEU A 49 8.99 -2.01 -1.41
N ASP A 50 8.89 -3.26 -1.81
CA ASP A 50 9.82 -3.89 -2.74
C ASP A 50 9.78 -3.22 -4.13
N LEU A 51 8.59 -2.90 -4.61
CA LEU A 51 8.44 -2.12 -5.83
C LEU A 51 9.02 -0.71 -5.67
N PHE A 52 8.69 -0.03 -4.57
CA PHE A 52 9.16 1.32 -4.28
C PHE A 52 10.68 1.41 -4.28
N SER A 53 11.36 0.48 -3.61
CA SER A 53 12.84 0.44 -3.55
C SER A 53 13.50 0.25 -4.92
N ARG A 54 12.79 -0.40 -5.87
CA ARG A 54 13.30 -0.63 -7.23
C ARG A 54 13.11 0.55 -8.18
N ILE A 55 12.06 1.36 -7.97
CA ILE A 55 11.67 2.40 -8.95
C ILE A 55 11.93 3.83 -8.49
N VAL A 56 12.13 4.04 -7.19
CA VAL A 56 12.31 5.39 -6.63
C VAL A 56 13.79 5.69 -6.45
N ASP A 57 14.23 6.86 -6.93
CA ASP A 57 15.58 7.36 -6.68
C ASP A 57 15.65 7.98 -5.27
N GLU A 58 16.57 7.51 -4.44
CA GLU A 58 16.76 7.95 -3.06
C GLU A 58 17.17 9.43 -2.93
N ASN A 59 17.70 10.02 -4.00
CA ASN A 59 18.05 11.43 -4.02
C ASN A 59 16.85 12.36 -4.18
N LEU A 60 15.68 11.81 -4.54
CA LEU A 60 14.46 12.58 -4.74
C LEU A 60 13.56 12.57 -3.52
N LEU A 61 12.92 13.71 -3.25
CA LEU A 61 11.87 13.78 -2.23
C LEU A 61 10.55 13.28 -2.79
N VAL A 62 9.98 12.29 -2.13
CA VAL A 62 8.66 11.76 -2.48
C VAL A 62 7.58 12.65 -1.89
N ARG A 63 6.79 13.27 -2.75
CA ARG A 63 5.67 14.15 -2.36
C ARG A 63 4.34 13.40 -2.26
N ARG A 64 4.12 12.45 -3.17
CA ARG A 64 2.86 11.71 -3.25
C ARG A 64 3.12 10.29 -3.75
N ILE A 65 2.43 9.35 -3.16
CA ILE A 65 2.35 7.97 -3.62
C ILE A 65 0.88 7.69 -3.93
N ASN A 66 0.61 7.23 -5.16
CA ASN A 66 -0.70 6.73 -5.55
C ASN A 66 -0.57 5.23 -5.75
N MET A 67 -1.52 4.47 -5.24
CA MET A 67 -1.58 3.03 -5.40
C MET A 67 -2.98 2.65 -5.89
N SER A 68 -3.03 1.74 -6.86
CA SER A 68 -4.26 1.16 -7.38
C SER A 68 -4.16 -0.35 -7.29
N ALA A 69 -5.22 -0.99 -6.83
CA ALA A 69 -5.37 -2.44 -6.86
C ALA A 69 -6.21 -2.82 -8.07
N ASN A 70 -5.67 -3.68 -8.94
CA ASN A 70 -6.36 -4.22 -10.09
C ASN A 70 -6.82 -5.65 -9.80
N HIS A 71 -7.79 -6.15 -10.56
CA HIS A 71 -8.34 -7.51 -10.40
C HIS A 71 -8.83 -7.80 -8.97
N VAL A 72 -9.50 -6.82 -8.36
CA VAL A 72 -10.10 -7.01 -7.05
C VAL A 72 -11.32 -7.90 -7.19
N ILE A 73 -11.35 -9.00 -6.44
CA ILE A 73 -12.46 -9.95 -6.42
C ILE A 73 -13.07 -10.04 -5.02
N SER A 74 -14.28 -10.58 -4.95
CA SER A 74 -14.93 -10.83 -3.65
C SER A 74 -14.23 -11.99 -2.92
N GLU A 75 -14.32 -12.00 -1.59
CA GLU A 75 -13.78 -13.10 -0.78
C GLU A 75 -14.42 -14.46 -1.11
N LYS A 76 -15.66 -14.45 -1.60
CA LYS A 76 -16.38 -15.67 -2.00
C LYS A 76 -15.76 -16.27 -3.27
N GLU A 77 -15.49 -15.43 -4.26
CA GLU A 77 -14.84 -15.82 -5.51
C GLU A 77 -13.41 -16.32 -5.26
N ALA A 78 -12.63 -15.60 -4.44
CA ALA A 78 -11.27 -16.02 -4.07
C ALA A 78 -11.19 -17.39 -3.40
N LYS A 79 -12.26 -17.81 -2.70
CA LYS A 79 -12.32 -19.16 -2.10
C LYS A 79 -12.61 -20.25 -3.14
N GLN A 80 -13.40 -19.95 -4.17
CA GLN A 80 -13.70 -20.92 -5.23
C GLN A 80 -12.46 -21.25 -6.07
N ASP A 81 -11.69 -20.26 -6.48
CA ASP A 81 -10.46 -20.47 -7.24
C ASP A 81 -9.42 -21.33 -6.49
N ARG A 82 -9.42 -21.29 -5.17
CA ARG A 82 -8.48 -22.05 -4.34
C ARG A 82 -8.78 -23.55 -4.33
N TYR A 83 -10.02 -23.96 -4.57
CA TYR A 83 -10.40 -25.39 -4.61
C TYR A 83 -10.07 -26.07 -5.94
N GLU A 84 -9.87 -25.33 -7.01
CA GLU A 84 -9.58 -25.89 -8.33
C GLU A 84 -8.09 -26.22 -8.54
N GLN A 85 -7.19 -25.72 -7.70
CA GLN A 85 -5.75 -25.86 -7.90
C GLN A 85 -5.00 -26.45 -6.68
N LEU A 86 -5.53 -27.51 -6.11
CA LEU A 86 -4.77 -28.32 -5.15
C LEU A 86 -3.82 -29.25 -5.92
N ASN A 87 -2.60 -28.80 -6.16
CA ASN A 87 -1.53 -29.62 -6.70
C ASN A 87 -0.95 -30.51 -5.57
N LEU A 88 -0.59 -31.73 -5.94
CA LEU A 88 0.03 -32.75 -5.05
C LEU A 88 1.30 -32.23 -4.35
N PHE A 89 1.96 -31.21 -4.90
CA PHE A 89 3.14 -30.55 -4.33
C PHE A 89 2.81 -29.62 -3.15
N ASP A 90 1.58 -29.10 -3.05
CA ASP A 90 1.16 -28.26 -1.94
C ASP A 90 1.05 -29.05 -0.63
N MET A 91 0.81 -30.37 -0.70
CA MET A 91 0.76 -31.23 0.49
C MET A 91 2.13 -31.42 1.20
N ILE A 92 3.23 -31.16 0.52
CA ILE A 92 4.59 -31.30 1.06
C ILE A 92 5.06 -29.99 1.71
N ALA A 93 4.59 -28.85 1.23
CA ALA A 93 4.90 -27.51 1.74
C ALA A 93 4.09 -27.14 3.02
N GLU A 94 3.06 -27.89 3.38
CA GLU A 94 2.08 -27.58 4.43
C GLU A 94 2.65 -27.34 5.84
N LYS A 95 3.89 -27.69 6.14
CA LYS A 95 4.44 -27.53 7.50
C LYS A 95 5.03 -26.15 7.78
N GLU A 96 5.56 -25.44 6.78
CA GLU A 96 6.05 -24.08 6.95
C GLU A 96 4.91 -23.05 6.76
N ASP A 97 3.93 -23.38 5.91
CA ASP A 97 2.77 -22.50 5.62
C ASP A 97 1.76 -22.40 6.77
N ALA A 98 1.70 -23.38 7.69
CA ALA A 98 0.71 -23.39 8.76
C ALA A 98 0.86 -22.18 9.74
N VAL A 99 2.09 -21.78 10.03
CA VAL A 99 2.37 -20.63 10.91
C VAL A 99 1.99 -19.32 10.22
N ASP A 100 2.28 -19.20 8.94
CA ASP A 100 1.92 -18.02 8.15
C ASP A 100 0.40 -17.90 7.97
N GLN A 101 -0.31 -19.00 7.78
CA GLN A 101 -1.77 -19.00 7.67
C GLN A 101 -2.46 -18.60 8.97
N GLU A 102 -1.96 -19.00 10.13
CA GLU A 102 -2.50 -18.56 11.42
C GLU A 102 -2.29 -17.07 11.63
N GLN A 103 -1.12 -16.54 11.26
CA GLN A 103 -0.83 -15.12 11.34
C GLN A 103 -1.73 -14.31 10.39
N LEU A 104 -1.92 -14.76 9.17
CA LEU A 104 -2.81 -14.13 8.19
C LEU A 104 -4.26 -14.12 8.66
N LYS A 105 -4.71 -15.21 9.31
CA LYS A 105 -6.05 -15.26 9.90
C LYS A 105 -6.20 -14.28 11.05
N LYS A 106 -5.23 -14.21 11.97
CA LYS A 106 -5.21 -13.24 13.07
C LYS A 106 -5.22 -11.79 12.52
N GLU A 107 -4.40 -11.49 11.52
CA GLU A 107 -4.38 -10.19 10.87
C GLU A 107 -5.76 -9.82 10.29
N LYS A 108 -6.41 -10.76 9.62
CA LYS A 108 -7.74 -10.56 9.05
C LYS A 108 -8.80 -10.29 10.12
N ASP A 109 -8.79 -11.03 11.21
CA ASP A 109 -9.73 -10.85 12.31
C ASP A 109 -9.53 -9.48 12.98
N ILE A 110 -8.28 -9.06 13.18
CA ILE A 110 -7.94 -7.73 13.70
C ILE A 110 -8.41 -6.65 12.71
N GLN A 111 -8.17 -6.80 11.42
CA GLN A 111 -8.60 -5.83 10.41
C GLN A 111 -10.13 -5.67 10.40
N LYS A 112 -10.86 -6.78 10.50
CA LYS A 112 -12.32 -6.78 10.58
C LYS A 112 -12.80 -6.04 11.83
N ALA A 113 -12.23 -6.35 12.99
CA ALA A 113 -12.56 -5.66 14.25
C ALA A 113 -12.30 -4.15 14.16
N ILE A 114 -11.16 -3.74 13.57
CA ILE A 114 -10.83 -2.32 13.35
C ILE A 114 -11.87 -1.64 12.44
N LEU A 115 -12.29 -2.31 11.37
CA LEU A 115 -13.30 -1.77 10.45
C LEU A 115 -14.66 -1.61 11.15
N ASP A 116 -15.07 -2.58 11.94
CA ASP A 116 -16.33 -2.54 12.70
C ASP A 116 -16.33 -1.41 13.74
N ILE A 117 -15.22 -1.23 14.46
CA ILE A 117 -15.05 -0.11 15.40
C ILE A 117 -15.09 1.23 14.66
N LYS A 118 -14.39 1.37 13.53
CA LYS A 118 -14.41 2.61 12.74
C LYS A 118 -15.79 2.91 12.16
N LYS A 119 -16.53 1.88 11.77
CA LYS A 119 -17.90 2.02 11.29
C LYS A 119 -18.84 2.51 12.39
N LYS A 120 -18.66 2.03 13.62
CA LYS A 120 -19.51 2.36 14.77
C LYS A 120 -19.15 3.69 15.42
N PHE A 121 -17.87 4.00 15.55
CA PHE A 121 -17.36 5.14 16.34
C PHE A 121 -16.65 6.21 15.50
N GLY A 122 -16.59 6.04 14.17
CA GLY A 122 -15.97 6.99 13.27
C GLY A 122 -14.52 6.62 12.89
N LYS A 123 -14.02 7.28 11.83
CA LYS A 123 -12.72 6.96 11.21
C LYS A 123 -11.53 7.17 12.14
N ASN A 124 -11.64 8.07 13.12
CA ASN A 124 -10.59 8.40 14.08
C ASN A 124 -10.65 7.58 15.37
N ALA A 125 -11.60 6.65 15.52
CA ALA A 125 -11.74 5.83 16.74
C ALA A 125 -10.52 4.93 17.00
N ILE A 126 -9.85 4.46 15.95
CA ILE A 126 -8.58 3.74 16.04
C ILE A 126 -7.62 4.33 15.02
N LEU A 127 -6.44 4.74 15.49
CA LEU A 127 -5.35 5.27 14.68
C LEU A 127 -4.08 4.45 14.90
N LYS A 128 -3.22 4.41 13.87
CA LYS A 128 -1.86 3.89 14.03
C LYS A 128 -1.02 4.91 14.80
N GLY A 129 -0.09 4.47 15.65
CA GLY A 129 0.77 5.36 16.45
C GLY A 129 1.50 6.41 15.62
N MET A 130 1.95 6.06 14.40
CA MET A 130 2.56 7.01 13.48
C MET A 130 1.62 8.13 13.00
N SER A 131 0.31 7.95 13.10
CA SER A 131 -0.67 9.01 12.78
C SER A 131 -0.78 10.09 13.87
N LEU A 132 -0.09 9.91 15.01
CA LEU A 132 0.00 10.87 16.11
C LEU A 132 1.33 11.63 16.12
N GLN A 133 2.24 11.31 15.21
CA GLN A 133 3.52 12.00 15.11
C GLN A 133 3.35 13.39 14.50
N GLU A 134 4.30 14.27 14.79
CA GLU A 134 4.36 15.61 14.20
C GLU A 134 4.39 15.53 12.66
N GLY A 135 3.58 16.35 12.02
CA GLY A 135 3.42 16.34 10.55
C GLY A 135 2.48 15.25 10.00
N ALA A 136 1.94 14.36 10.83
CA ALA A 136 0.96 13.38 10.39
C ALA A 136 -0.38 14.05 10.04
N THR A 137 -0.95 13.69 8.89
CA THR A 137 -2.18 14.32 8.36
C THR A 137 -3.41 13.41 8.42
N ALA A 138 -3.30 12.22 9.01
CA ALA A 138 -4.35 11.22 8.97
C ALA A 138 -5.65 11.67 9.66
N ILE A 139 -5.55 12.33 10.81
CA ILE A 139 -6.69 12.82 11.59
C ILE A 139 -7.41 13.94 10.81
N ASP A 140 -6.66 14.90 10.30
CA ASP A 140 -7.22 16.03 9.54
C ASP A 140 -7.91 15.55 8.27
N ARG A 141 -7.30 14.60 7.55
CA ARG A 141 -7.88 14.01 6.33
C ARG A 141 -9.17 13.24 6.61
N ASN A 142 -9.26 12.55 7.73
CA ASN A 142 -10.48 11.84 8.12
C ASN A 142 -11.64 12.79 8.44
N ASN A 143 -11.34 14.03 8.85
CA ASN A 143 -12.32 15.07 9.16
C ASN A 143 -12.71 15.91 7.92
N GLN A 144 -12.10 15.65 6.76
CA GLN A 144 -12.45 16.34 5.51
C GLN A 144 -13.62 15.65 4.80
N ILE A 145 -14.52 16.47 4.25
CA ILE A 145 -15.61 16.03 3.38
C ILE A 145 -15.28 16.49 1.96
N GLY A 146 -15.19 15.55 1.01
CA GLY A 146 -14.87 15.89 -0.38
C GLY A 146 -13.50 16.54 -0.59
N GLY A 147 -12.55 16.37 0.36
CA GLY A 147 -11.21 16.96 0.28
C GLY A 147 -11.10 18.39 0.84
N HIS A 148 -12.17 18.94 1.37
CA HIS A 148 -12.22 20.24 2.01
C HIS A 148 -12.49 20.11 3.51
N LYS A 149 -11.98 21.07 4.32
CA LYS A 149 -12.40 21.18 5.72
C LYS A 149 -13.88 21.56 5.75
N ALA A 150 -14.67 20.80 6.54
CA ALA A 150 -16.03 21.15 6.86
C ALA A 150 -16.06 22.34 7.81
#